data_5df0071381b3c0de124e47af05e42864
#
_entry.id   5df0071381b3c0de124e47af05e42864
#
_cell.length_a   1.000
_cell.length_b   1.000
_cell.length_c   1.000
_cell.angle_alpha   90.00
_cell.angle_beta   90.00
_cell.angle_gamma   90.00
#
_symmetry.space_group_name_H-M   'P 1'
#
loop_
_entity.id
_entity.type
_entity.pdbx_description
1 polymer ?
#
loop_
_entity_poly.entity_id
_entity_poly.type
_entity_poly.pdbx_seq_one_letter_code
_entity_poly.pdbx_strand_id
1 'polypeptide(L)'
;NVLSFDLRKYKHRETAAFHVEDFNQNSIDDLLPLDQSIFDAYWRNSKAGFIETVESCNRNYLFKKYVDEKLIGYAILGSTRNFSFLQRFGISKDYQNRGYGSSLLESVVSFAKSKRFVNIRLNTQPNNTAARDLYFKKGFNLTNTNYIIFSSG
;
A
#
# COMPACT_ATOMS: atom_id res chain seq x y z
N ASN A 1 -11.78 -4.10 -8.53
CA ASN A 1 -11.45 -2.89 -9.25
C ASN A 1 -9.96 -2.60 -9.17
N VAL A 2 -9.44 -2.28 -10.31
CA VAL A 2 -8.03 -2.04 -10.46
C VAL A 2 -7.79 -0.57 -10.58
N LEU A 3 -6.93 -0.03 -9.72
CA LEU A 3 -6.60 1.39 -9.70
C LEU A 3 -5.15 1.63 -10.07
N SER A 4 -4.91 2.83 -10.61
CA SER A 4 -3.61 3.18 -11.15
C SER A 4 -3.18 4.61 -10.83
N PHE A 5 -1.87 4.77 -10.66
CA PHE A 5 -1.22 6.07 -10.47
C PHE A 5 0.03 6.15 -11.34
N ASP A 6 0.07 7.14 -12.25
CA ASP A 6 1.24 7.37 -13.09
C ASP A 6 2.27 8.25 -12.36
N LEU A 7 3.32 7.60 -11.92
CA LEU A 7 4.36 8.27 -11.16
C LEU A 7 5.15 9.29 -12.00
N ARG A 8 5.11 9.17 -13.31
CA ARG A 8 5.80 10.12 -14.19
C ARG A 8 5.22 11.52 -14.09
N LYS A 9 3.92 11.63 -13.77
CA LYS A 9 3.22 12.91 -13.62
C LYS A 9 3.19 13.41 -12.18
N TYR A 10 3.67 12.62 -11.24
CA TYR A 10 3.66 13.00 -9.83
C TYR A 10 4.74 14.04 -9.55
N LYS A 11 4.32 15.16 -8.96
CA LYS A 11 5.25 16.15 -8.45
C LYS A 11 5.67 15.74 -7.05
N HIS A 12 6.94 15.49 -6.88
CA HIS A 12 7.49 15.15 -5.58
C HIS A 12 7.23 16.30 -4.60
N ARG A 13 6.56 15.97 -3.50
CA ARG A 13 6.45 16.87 -2.36
C ARG A 13 7.43 16.40 -1.32
N GLU A 14 8.16 17.32 -0.72
CA GLU A 14 8.93 16.98 0.46
C GLU A 14 7.95 16.58 1.55
N THR A 15 7.89 15.29 1.82
CA THR A 15 7.12 14.76 2.94
C THR A 15 8.07 14.53 4.11
N ALA A 16 7.52 14.54 5.33
CA ALA A 16 8.27 14.10 6.49
C ALA A 16 8.86 12.71 6.23
N ALA A 17 10.01 12.44 6.82
CA ALA A 17 10.66 11.15 6.70
C ALA A 17 9.67 10.03 7.02
N PHE A 18 9.63 9.02 6.18
CA PHE A 18 8.76 7.87 6.35
C PHE A 18 9.58 6.62 6.65
N HIS A 19 8.97 5.71 7.38
CA HIS A 19 9.55 4.40 7.67
C HIS A 19 9.33 3.45 6.51
N VAL A 20 10.42 3.03 5.88
CA VAL A 20 10.38 1.98 4.87
C VAL A 20 11.50 0.98 5.15
N GLU A 21 11.19 -0.29 5.08
CA GLU A 21 12.16 -1.37 5.27
C GLU A 21 11.88 -2.51 4.29
N ASP A 22 12.85 -3.40 4.11
CA ASP A 22 12.60 -4.59 3.30
C ASP A 22 11.55 -5.46 3.99
N PHE A 23 10.54 -5.87 3.21
CA PHE A 23 9.56 -6.83 3.69
C PHE A 23 10.06 -8.24 3.38
N ASN A 24 10.25 -9.02 4.42
CA ASN A 24 10.69 -10.40 4.31
C ASN A 24 9.97 -11.25 5.37
N GLN A 25 10.30 -12.55 5.43
CA GLN A 25 9.62 -13.46 6.35
C GLN A 25 9.76 -13.07 7.82
N ASN A 26 10.83 -12.36 8.19
CA ASN A 26 11.03 -11.91 9.57
C ASN A 26 10.05 -10.81 10.00
N SER A 27 9.44 -10.13 9.03
CA SER A 27 8.48 -9.05 9.30
C SER A 27 7.07 -9.56 9.62
N ILE A 28 6.77 -10.81 9.27
CA ILE A 28 5.39 -11.31 9.23
C ILE A 28 4.75 -11.38 10.62
N ASP A 29 5.49 -11.86 11.60
CA ASP A 29 4.93 -12.08 12.94
C ASP A 29 4.47 -10.77 13.59
N ASP A 30 5.15 -9.65 13.32
CA ASP A 30 4.76 -8.34 13.82
C ASP A 30 3.52 -7.79 13.10
N LEU A 31 3.32 -8.18 11.85
CA LEU A 31 2.21 -7.68 11.05
C LEU A 31 0.90 -8.43 11.28
N LEU A 32 0.94 -9.68 11.69
CA LEU A 32 -0.28 -10.47 11.86
C LEU A 32 -1.28 -9.84 12.83
N PRO A 33 -0.88 -9.42 14.05
CA PRO A 33 -1.83 -8.76 14.96
C PRO A 33 -2.34 -7.43 14.39
N LEU A 34 -1.47 -6.67 13.74
CA LEU A 34 -1.85 -5.40 13.13
C LEU A 34 -2.88 -5.61 12.02
N ASP A 35 -2.65 -6.58 11.15
CA ASP A 35 -3.58 -6.93 10.07
C ASP A 35 -4.96 -7.29 10.62
N GLN A 36 -5.01 -8.03 11.71
CA GLN A 36 -6.25 -8.39 12.36
C GLN A 36 -6.98 -7.16 12.93
N SER A 37 -6.26 -6.13 13.34
CA SER A 37 -6.86 -4.88 13.83
C SER A 37 -7.39 -3.99 12.71
N ILE A 38 -6.97 -4.23 11.48
CA ILE A 38 -7.35 -3.44 10.30
C ILE A 38 -8.53 -4.07 9.57
N PHE A 39 -8.46 -5.37 9.32
CA PHE A 39 -9.37 -6.08 8.43
C PHE A 39 -10.33 -6.98 9.20
N ASP A 40 -11.54 -7.09 8.69
CA ASP A 40 -12.52 -8.07 9.19
C ASP A 40 -12.03 -9.49 8.92
N ALA A 41 -12.59 -10.47 9.64
CA ALA A 41 -12.12 -11.84 9.61
C ALA A 41 -11.98 -12.42 8.20
N TYR A 42 -12.89 -12.06 7.31
CA TYR A 42 -12.86 -12.53 5.91
C TYR A 42 -11.65 -12.00 5.12
N TRP A 43 -11.19 -10.80 5.46
CA TRP A 43 -10.14 -10.12 4.69
C TRP A 43 -8.78 -10.15 5.38
N ARG A 44 -8.70 -10.76 6.56
CA ARG A 44 -7.42 -10.90 7.27
C ARG A 44 -6.47 -11.77 6.49
N ASN A 45 -5.21 -11.40 6.53
CA ASN A 45 -4.17 -12.20 5.90
C ASN A 45 -3.68 -13.28 6.87
N SER A 46 -3.28 -14.41 6.31
CA SER A 46 -2.65 -15.49 7.04
C SER A 46 -1.12 -15.39 6.89
N LYS A 47 -0.40 -16.13 7.73
CA LYS A 47 1.04 -16.25 7.56
C LYS A 47 1.40 -16.77 6.16
N ALA A 48 0.69 -17.77 5.65
CA ALA A 48 0.88 -18.29 4.31
C ALA A 48 0.64 -17.22 3.25
N GLY A 49 -0.39 -16.39 3.41
CA GLY A 49 -0.67 -15.29 2.50
C GLY A 49 0.43 -14.24 2.48
N PHE A 50 1.00 -13.91 3.64
CA PHE A 50 2.15 -13.01 3.70
C PHE A 50 3.39 -13.60 3.04
N ILE A 51 3.63 -14.89 3.19
CA ILE A 51 4.74 -15.57 2.51
C ILE A 51 4.55 -15.48 0.99
N GLU A 52 3.36 -15.73 0.48
CA GLU A 52 3.06 -15.54 -0.94
C GLU A 52 3.34 -14.11 -1.40
N THR A 53 3.00 -13.13 -0.59
CA THR A 53 3.29 -11.73 -0.89
C THR A 53 4.79 -11.49 -1.02
N VAL A 54 5.58 -12.03 -0.10
CA VAL A 54 7.05 -11.92 -0.17
C VAL A 54 7.59 -12.50 -1.48
N GLU A 55 7.00 -13.61 -1.93
CA GLU A 55 7.49 -14.33 -3.11
C GLU A 55 6.94 -13.79 -4.43
N SER A 56 5.92 -12.93 -4.40
CA SER A 56 5.21 -12.50 -5.61
C SER A 56 5.96 -11.48 -6.45
N CYS A 57 6.89 -10.74 -5.86
CA CYS A 57 7.66 -9.72 -6.54
C CYS A 57 9.15 -9.89 -6.24
N ASN A 58 9.99 -9.31 -7.10
CA ASN A 58 11.45 -9.38 -6.94
C ASN A 58 11.90 -8.72 -5.65
N ARG A 59 11.27 -7.59 -5.30
CA ARG A 59 11.51 -6.89 -4.05
C ARG A 59 10.19 -6.46 -3.45
N ASN A 60 10.15 -6.43 -2.11
CA ASN A 60 8.98 -5.98 -1.38
C ASN A 60 9.43 -5.01 -0.29
N TYR A 61 8.70 -3.91 -0.17
CA TYR A 61 8.98 -2.84 0.78
C TYR A 61 7.83 -2.74 1.76
N LEU A 62 8.16 -2.64 3.05
CA LEU A 62 7.19 -2.50 4.12
C LEU A 62 7.22 -1.06 4.63
N PHE A 63 6.07 -0.41 4.60
CA PHE A 63 5.87 0.92 5.16
C PHE A 63 5.08 0.76 6.45
N LYS A 64 5.57 1.38 7.51
CA LYS A 64 4.93 1.35 8.82
C LYS A 64 4.49 2.74 9.22
N LYS A 65 3.31 2.84 9.78
CA LYS A 65 2.78 4.11 10.32
C LYS A 65 2.64 4.00 11.82
N TYR A 66 3.30 4.90 12.52
CA TYR A 66 3.28 4.96 13.98
C TYR A 66 2.56 6.21 14.47
N VAL A 67 1.85 6.10 15.56
CA VAL A 67 1.31 7.22 16.33
C VAL A 67 1.65 6.96 17.79
N ASP A 68 2.38 7.90 18.42
CA ASP A 68 2.82 7.78 19.82
C ASP A 68 3.51 6.43 20.08
N GLU A 69 4.43 6.06 19.19
CA GLU A 69 5.22 4.82 19.23
C GLU A 69 4.40 3.54 19.02
N LYS A 70 3.11 3.67 18.77
CA LYS A 70 2.24 2.54 18.46
C LYS A 70 2.14 2.35 16.96
N LEU A 71 2.33 1.11 16.50
CA LEU A 71 2.15 0.75 15.09
C LEU A 71 0.65 0.64 14.79
N ILE A 72 0.14 1.55 13.94
CA ILE A 72 -1.29 1.67 13.67
C ILE A 72 -1.67 1.41 12.21
N GLY A 73 -0.70 1.24 11.34
CA GLY A 73 -0.97 0.98 9.94
C GLY A 73 0.26 0.50 9.21
N TYR A 74 0.03 -0.06 8.04
CA TYR A 74 1.13 -0.53 7.20
C TYR A 74 0.72 -0.61 5.74
N ALA A 75 1.73 -0.64 4.88
CA ALA A 75 1.57 -0.89 3.46
C ALA A 75 2.71 -1.79 2.97
N ILE A 76 2.41 -2.63 1.99
CA ILE A 76 3.42 -3.44 1.32
C ILE A 76 3.42 -3.08 -0.15
N LEU A 77 4.55 -2.59 -0.63
CA LEU A 77 4.78 -2.28 -2.04
C LEU A 77 5.76 -3.29 -2.60
N GLY A 78 5.31 -4.10 -3.56
CA GLY A 78 6.18 -5.00 -4.30
C GLY A 78 6.65 -4.34 -5.59
N SER A 79 7.80 -4.76 -6.10
CA SER A 79 8.30 -4.28 -7.38
C SER A 79 8.86 -5.41 -8.22
N THR A 80 8.69 -5.27 -9.53
CA THR A 80 9.27 -6.15 -10.53
C THR A 80 9.71 -5.24 -11.67
N ARG A 81 11.00 -5.16 -11.94
CA ARG A 81 11.57 -4.24 -12.91
C ARG A 81 11.18 -2.79 -12.57
N ASN A 82 10.54 -2.09 -13.52
CA ASN A 82 10.13 -0.70 -13.36
C ASN A 82 8.68 -0.55 -12.87
N PHE A 83 8.02 -1.65 -12.53
CA PHE A 83 6.63 -1.66 -12.12
C PHE A 83 6.52 -1.93 -10.63
N SER A 84 5.51 -1.34 -10.00
CA SER A 84 5.25 -1.58 -8.58
C SER A 84 3.78 -1.88 -8.34
N PHE A 85 3.54 -2.59 -7.24
CA PHE A 85 2.21 -3.09 -6.88
C PHE A 85 1.99 -2.83 -5.40
N LEU A 86 0.94 -2.08 -5.08
CA LEU A 86 0.52 -1.93 -3.68
C LEU A 86 -0.27 -3.19 -3.31
N GLN A 87 0.38 -4.08 -2.58
CA GLN A 87 -0.16 -5.40 -2.31
C GLN A 87 -1.06 -5.43 -1.09
N ARG A 88 -0.79 -4.55 -0.12
CA ARG A 88 -1.59 -4.46 1.08
C ARG A 88 -1.45 -3.06 1.66
N PHE A 89 -2.54 -2.54 2.22
CA PHE A 89 -2.59 -1.20 2.77
C PHE A 89 -3.72 -1.11 3.77
N GLY A 90 -3.45 -0.57 4.94
CA GLY A 90 -4.52 -0.34 5.90
C GLY A 90 -4.07 0.39 7.15
N ILE A 91 -5.06 0.94 7.84
CA ILE A 91 -4.93 1.64 9.12
C ILE A 91 -5.85 0.96 10.11
N SER A 92 -5.39 0.76 11.34
CA SER A 92 -6.21 0.20 12.42
C SER A 92 -7.50 0.98 12.59
N LYS A 93 -8.59 0.29 12.88
CA LYS A 93 -9.94 0.86 12.92
C LYS A 93 -10.06 2.07 13.83
N ASP A 94 -9.39 2.04 14.98
CA ASP A 94 -9.43 3.15 15.94
C ASP A 94 -8.72 4.41 15.47
N TYR A 95 -7.93 4.31 14.41
CA TYR A 95 -7.13 5.41 13.87
C TYR A 95 -7.55 5.85 12.48
N GLN A 96 -8.63 5.29 11.97
CA GLN A 96 -9.17 5.67 10.66
C GLN A 96 -9.85 7.04 10.71
N ASN A 97 -9.98 7.67 9.53
CA ASN A 97 -10.62 8.98 9.35
C ASN A 97 -9.90 10.14 10.06
N ARG A 98 -8.60 10.02 10.28
CA ARG A 98 -7.76 11.04 10.92
C ARG A 98 -6.60 11.51 10.03
N GLY A 99 -6.59 11.10 8.76
CA GLY A 99 -5.54 11.49 7.82
C GLY A 99 -4.32 10.58 7.80
N TYR A 100 -4.26 9.57 8.64
CA TYR A 100 -3.10 8.67 8.69
C TYR A 100 -2.97 7.80 7.43
N GLY A 101 -4.10 7.36 6.86
CA GLY A 101 -4.09 6.62 5.60
C GLY A 101 -3.57 7.47 4.45
N SER A 102 -4.00 8.72 4.40
CA SER A 102 -3.50 9.66 3.39
C SER A 102 -2.00 9.88 3.51
N SER A 103 -1.50 10.06 4.72
CA SER A 103 -0.07 10.22 5.01
C SER A 103 0.72 8.98 4.61
N LEU A 104 0.23 7.80 4.95
CA LEU A 104 0.89 6.54 4.60
C LEU A 104 0.94 6.34 3.08
N LEU A 105 -0.17 6.60 2.40
CA LEU A 105 -0.23 6.46 0.93
C LEU A 105 0.70 7.45 0.24
N GLU A 106 0.77 8.69 0.75
CA GLU A 106 1.72 9.68 0.26
C GLU A 106 3.17 9.20 0.37
N SER A 107 3.51 8.56 1.48
CA SER A 107 4.84 7.96 1.67
C SER A 107 5.15 6.90 0.63
N VAL A 108 4.17 6.05 0.33
CA VAL A 108 4.31 5.00 -0.69
C VAL A 108 4.55 5.61 -2.08
N VAL A 109 3.74 6.60 -2.44
CA VAL A 109 3.85 7.27 -3.74
C VAL A 109 5.19 7.99 -3.87
N SER A 110 5.61 8.72 -2.83
CA SER A 110 6.90 9.42 -2.82
C SER A 110 8.07 8.45 -2.96
N PHE A 111 8.02 7.33 -2.24
CA PHE A 111 9.06 6.30 -2.34
C PHE A 111 9.11 5.71 -3.75
N ALA A 112 7.97 5.34 -4.30
CA ALA A 112 7.89 4.75 -5.64
C ALA A 112 8.43 5.72 -6.70
N LYS A 113 8.14 7.01 -6.55
CA LYS A 113 8.69 8.04 -7.43
C LYS A 113 10.20 8.12 -7.30
N SER A 114 10.73 8.08 -6.08
CA SER A 114 12.18 8.13 -5.85
C SER A 114 12.91 6.94 -6.44
N LYS A 115 12.27 5.79 -6.53
CA LYS A 115 12.79 4.57 -7.17
C LYS A 115 12.62 4.57 -8.68
N ARG A 116 11.98 5.60 -9.23
CA ARG A 116 11.71 5.73 -10.68
C ARG A 116 10.82 4.62 -11.24
N PHE A 117 9.94 4.08 -10.43
CA PHE A 117 8.90 3.17 -10.93
C PHE A 117 7.96 3.94 -11.85
N VAL A 118 7.47 3.27 -12.88
CA VAL A 118 6.59 3.92 -13.88
C VAL A 118 5.22 4.18 -13.27
N ASN A 119 4.72 3.25 -12.47
CA ASN A 119 3.38 3.33 -11.92
C ASN A 119 3.26 2.50 -10.63
N ILE A 120 2.13 2.68 -9.95
CA ILE A 120 1.71 1.81 -8.86
C ILE A 120 0.39 1.17 -9.27
N ARG A 121 0.31 -0.14 -9.16
CA ARG A 121 -0.91 -0.91 -9.40
C ARG A 121 -1.46 -1.42 -8.08
N LEU A 122 -2.76 -1.50 -7.96
CA LEU A 122 -3.37 -2.11 -6.80
C LEU A 122 -4.72 -2.72 -7.14
N ASN A 123 -5.15 -3.67 -6.33
CA ASN A 123 -6.47 -4.26 -6.41
C ASN A 123 -7.26 -3.87 -5.17
N THR A 124 -8.44 -3.30 -5.36
CA THR A 124 -9.32 -2.98 -4.23
C THR A 124 -10.43 -3.99 -4.14
N GLN A 125 -10.81 -4.31 -2.92
CA GLN A 125 -11.97 -5.14 -2.67
C GLN A 125 -13.24 -4.29 -2.89
N PRO A 126 -14.29 -4.87 -3.49
CA PRO A 126 -15.49 -4.10 -3.86
C PRO A 126 -16.18 -3.40 -2.68
N ASN A 127 -16.09 -3.96 -1.49
CA ASN A 127 -16.72 -3.41 -0.30
C ASN A 127 -15.82 -2.51 0.55
N ASN A 128 -14.61 -2.25 0.10
CA ASN A 128 -13.69 -1.36 0.80
C ASN A 128 -13.78 0.06 0.24
N THR A 129 -14.93 0.70 0.46
CA THR A 129 -15.22 2.02 -0.10
C THR A 129 -14.33 3.11 0.45
N ALA A 130 -13.98 3.06 1.74
CA ALA A 130 -13.11 4.05 2.36
C ALA A 130 -11.72 4.07 1.72
N ALA A 131 -11.16 2.90 1.46
CA ALA A 131 -9.86 2.79 0.79
C ALA A 131 -9.96 3.26 -0.66
N ARG A 132 -11.02 2.89 -1.39
CA ARG A 132 -11.24 3.34 -2.76
C ARG A 132 -11.30 4.85 -2.86
N ASP A 133 -12.04 5.49 -1.98
CA ASP A 133 -12.16 6.95 -1.95
C ASP A 133 -10.80 7.60 -1.71
N LEU A 134 -10.01 7.04 -0.81
CA LEU A 134 -8.66 7.53 -0.56
C LEU A 134 -7.77 7.40 -1.79
N TYR A 135 -7.82 6.27 -2.49
CA TYR A 135 -7.03 6.08 -3.69
C TYR A 135 -7.42 7.06 -4.79
N PHE A 136 -8.72 7.23 -5.05
CA PHE A 136 -9.20 8.19 -6.05
C PHE A 136 -8.80 9.62 -5.68
N LYS A 137 -8.91 9.98 -4.43
CA LYS A 137 -8.53 11.31 -3.94
C LYS A 137 -7.04 11.59 -4.15
N LYS A 138 -6.20 10.57 -4.08
CA LYS A 138 -4.76 10.69 -4.31
C LYS A 138 -4.39 10.68 -5.80
N GLY A 139 -5.32 10.42 -6.69
CA GLY A 139 -5.07 10.43 -8.13
C GLY A 139 -4.97 9.06 -8.79
N PHE A 140 -5.36 8.01 -8.07
CA PHE A 140 -5.46 6.68 -8.68
C PHE A 140 -6.69 6.63 -9.57
N ASN A 141 -6.58 5.95 -10.71
CA ASN A 141 -7.65 5.83 -11.68
C ASN A 141 -8.02 4.37 -11.93
N LEU A 142 -9.29 4.13 -12.24
CA LEU A 142 -9.73 2.82 -12.70
C LEU A 142 -9.08 2.48 -14.04
N THR A 143 -8.69 1.24 -14.21
CA THR A 143 -8.28 0.73 -15.50
C THR A 143 -9.43 -0.06 -16.13
N ASN A 144 -9.45 -0.13 -17.44
CA ASN A 144 -10.49 -0.84 -18.19
C ASN A 144 -10.22 -2.34 -18.31
N THR A 145 -9.19 -2.84 -17.68
CA THR A 145 -8.84 -4.25 -17.73
C THR A 145 -9.13 -4.90 -16.39
N ASN A 146 -9.47 -6.17 -16.40
CA ASN A 146 -9.58 -6.97 -15.18
C ASN A 146 -8.23 -7.14 -14.48
N TYR A 147 -7.19 -6.66 -15.09
CA TYR A 147 -5.86 -6.55 -14.53
C TYR A 147 -5.63 -5.17 -14.04
N ILE A 148 -4.97 -5.17 -12.96
CA ILE A 148 -4.54 -3.97 -12.37
C ILE A 148 -3.35 -3.47 -13.09
N ILE A 149 -3.56 -2.71 -14.08
CA ILE A 149 -2.52 -1.95 -14.70
C ILE A 149 -2.80 -0.50 -14.49
N PHE A 150 -1.89 0.09 -13.85
CA PHE A 150 -1.89 1.46 -13.60
C PHE A 150 -1.27 2.23 -14.71
N SER A 151 -2.05 2.82 -15.47
CA SER A 151 -1.60 3.99 -16.18
C SER A 151 -2.43 5.14 -15.67
N SER A 152 -1.85 6.18 -15.26
CA SER A 152 -2.53 7.42 -15.08
C SER A 152 -2.96 7.86 -16.45
N GLY A 153 -4.19 7.75 -16.63
CA GLY A 153 -4.75 8.37 -17.81
C GLY A 153 -4.33 9.80 -17.93
#